data_fb3471a862e0149dad6d139e9b066761
#
_entry.id   fb3471a862e0149dad6d139e9b066761
#
_cell.length_a   1.000
_cell.length_b   1.000
_cell.length_c   1.000
_cell.angle_alpha   90.00
_cell.angle_beta   90.00
_cell.angle_gamma   90.00
#
_symmetry.space_group_name_H-M   'P 1'
#
loop_
_entity.id
_entity.type
_entity.pdbx_description
1 polymer ?
#
loop_
_entity_poly.entity_id
_entity_poly.type
_entity_poly.pdbx_seq_one_letter_code
_entity_poly.pdbx_strand_id
1 'polypeptide(L)'
;MKNATSRYRKLAAFASSLFAAIAIHSKPVHAETVLKLAFGSEYVMATPELTKKFWGDIKTEFEASHPGVKVQLMPIPGGFDDIITKVSMSYGSSGSAPDVAQLPAQEMAQWAASGYLLPLNSFVEKTPWWKDVPDAVKMEGTVGKDVIGVSQGVNTSGLLYDRQIFQKAGLPADWKPKTWKDILDAARKIKKSSPGVWPLWAITGPAGGTSALVLGAANLLMTSSDPTIRDASGKWAVDTKGIREVLNFYRQASAEGLLAPSSLILNANSPALATPEMPKHHIGIALVGNYVPAAWTKSLCSPCWPDAPKFIGFAPLPTINGGGAGLGGAFGGWDLTIYKKTASPDLAWQLVNLIMNQKNMINGANWTGLVPPVRSYWTDKAYTDLAPPYQAQFANLLAESKSVPADANYPVWAHAFEAATEALVLKPQTSVDDAVKMMRKAVTNQVGADKIMAAR
;
A
#
# COMPACT_ATOMS: atom_id res chain seq x y z
N MET A 1 -24.99 -9.81 98.49
CA MET A 1 -24.78 -8.86 97.35
C MET A 1 -23.30 -8.47 97.25
N LYS A 2 -22.49 -9.29 96.75
CA LYS A 2 -21.06 -9.00 96.33
C LYS A 2 -20.67 -10.20 95.49
N ASN A 3 -20.19 -9.98 94.30
CA ASN A 3 -19.55 -10.86 93.33
C ASN A 3 -20.32 -11.03 91.99
N ALA A 4 -20.32 -9.94 91.21
CA ALA A 4 -20.71 -9.99 89.77
C ALA A 4 -19.91 -9.08 88.88
N THR A 5 -18.73 -8.53 89.29
CA THR A 5 -17.94 -7.57 88.52
C THR A 5 -16.56 -8.01 88.09
N SER A 6 -16.19 -9.27 88.35
CA SER A 6 -14.84 -9.76 88.08
C SER A 6 -14.70 -10.64 86.83
N ARG A 7 -15.80 -11.00 86.12
CA ARG A 7 -15.72 -11.86 84.91
C ARG A 7 -15.68 -11.12 83.53
N TYR A 8 -15.97 -9.83 83.49
CA TYR A 8 -16.06 -9.10 82.29
C TYR A 8 -14.77 -8.32 81.90
N ARG A 9 -13.75 -8.32 82.81
CA ARG A 9 -12.49 -7.62 82.51
C ARG A 9 -11.40 -8.47 81.83
N LYS A 10 -11.59 -9.76 81.70
CA LYS A 10 -10.60 -10.68 81.04
C LYS A 10 -10.97 -11.09 79.64
N LEU A 11 -12.17 -10.74 79.12
CA LEU A 11 -12.57 -10.98 77.74
C LEU A 11 -12.35 -9.80 76.76
N ALA A 12 -12.05 -8.60 77.32
CA ALA A 12 -11.75 -7.43 76.48
C ALA A 12 -10.29 -7.26 76.07
N ALA A 13 -9.39 -8.06 76.64
CA ALA A 13 -7.96 -7.98 76.35
C ALA A 13 -7.46 -8.96 75.24
N PHE A 14 -8.32 -9.90 74.77
CA PHE A 14 -7.97 -10.89 73.74
C PHE A 14 -8.55 -10.57 72.36
N ALA A 15 -9.44 -9.55 72.23
CA ALA A 15 -10.01 -9.13 70.97
C ALA A 15 -9.27 -7.98 70.28
N SER A 16 -8.22 -7.39 70.92
CA SER A 16 -7.50 -6.28 70.33
C SER A 16 -6.17 -6.66 69.68
N SER A 17 -5.74 -7.94 69.68
CA SER A 17 -4.47 -8.39 69.10
C SER A 17 -4.58 -9.20 67.82
N LEU A 18 -5.79 -9.32 67.23
CA LEU A 18 -5.98 -10.09 65.98
C LEU A 18 -6.42 -9.18 64.78
N PHE A 19 -6.37 -7.85 64.90
CA PHE A 19 -6.71 -6.91 63.83
C PHE A 19 -5.49 -6.16 63.25
N ALA A 20 -4.26 -6.56 63.56
CA ALA A 20 -3.07 -5.83 63.14
C ALA A 20 -2.14 -6.65 62.24
N ALA A 21 -2.65 -7.47 61.31
CA ALA A 21 -1.76 -8.13 60.32
C ALA A 21 -2.50 -8.60 59.06
N ILE A 22 -3.47 -7.83 58.52
CA ILE A 22 -3.84 -7.95 57.14
C ILE A 22 -3.69 -6.55 56.54
N ALA A 23 -2.45 -6.08 56.42
CA ALA A 23 -2.09 -5.13 55.41
C ALA A 23 -2.18 -5.88 54.07
N ILE A 24 -3.37 -5.95 53.51
CA ILE A 24 -3.58 -6.30 52.12
C ILE A 24 -2.78 -5.24 51.35
N HIS A 25 -1.58 -5.63 50.89
CA HIS A 25 -0.90 -4.91 49.84
C HIS A 25 -1.77 -5.04 48.61
N SER A 26 -2.86 -4.31 48.53
CA SER A 26 -3.52 -4.02 47.28
C SER A 26 -2.49 -3.27 46.45
N LYS A 27 -1.75 -4.00 45.59
CA LYS A 27 -1.05 -3.35 44.46
C LYS A 27 -2.09 -2.42 43.85
N PRO A 28 -1.75 -1.15 43.64
CA PRO A 28 -2.67 -0.25 42.94
C PRO A 28 -3.05 -0.98 41.66
N VAL A 29 -4.34 -1.27 41.48
CA VAL A 29 -4.87 -1.68 40.20
C VAL A 29 -4.71 -0.47 39.31
N HIS A 30 -3.56 -0.37 38.64
CA HIS A 30 -3.44 0.60 37.57
C HIS A 30 -4.51 0.22 36.56
N ALA A 31 -5.40 1.16 36.26
CA ALA A 31 -6.39 1.00 35.21
C ALA A 31 -5.63 0.54 33.94
N GLU A 32 -6.06 -0.59 33.38
CA GLU A 32 -5.44 -1.18 32.20
C GLU A 32 -5.52 -0.18 31.05
N THR A 33 -4.38 0.18 30.48
CA THR A 33 -4.33 1.08 29.30
C THR A 33 -4.63 0.26 28.05
N VAL A 34 -5.67 0.64 27.31
CA VAL A 34 -6.02 -0.02 26.05
C VAL A 34 -5.57 0.82 24.87
N LEU A 35 -4.70 0.27 24.02
CA LEU A 35 -4.36 0.83 22.71
C LEU A 35 -5.16 0.12 21.62
N LYS A 36 -5.81 0.87 20.76
CA LYS A 36 -6.60 0.38 19.64
C LYS A 36 -5.78 0.46 18.34
N LEU A 37 -5.66 -0.66 17.64
CA LEU A 37 -4.93 -0.80 16.38
C LEU A 37 -5.88 -1.23 15.26
N ALA A 38 -6.14 -0.35 14.30
CA ALA A 38 -6.97 -0.64 13.13
C ALA A 38 -6.10 -1.02 11.91
N PHE A 39 -6.54 -2.04 11.17
CA PHE A 39 -5.84 -2.52 9.97
C PHE A 39 -6.81 -3.24 9.03
N GLY A 40 -6.46 -3.29 7.73
CA GLY A 40 -7.19 -4.08 6.74
C GLY A 40 -7.03 -5.58 6.99
N SER A 41 -8.15 -6.31 7.12
CA SER A 41 -8.09 -7.74 7.43
C SER A 41 -8.03 -8.66 6.21
N GLU A 42 -8.40 -8.17 5.03
CA GLU A 42 -8.55 -9.00 3.83
C GLU A 42 -7.72 -8.52 2.64
N TYR A 43 -7.30 -7.26 2.64
CA TYR A 43 -6.69 -6.63 1.46
C TYR A 43 -5.16 -6.54 1.51
N VAL A 44 -4.56 -6.46 2.71
CA VAL A 44 -3.13 -6.10 2.86
C VAL A 44 -2.20 -7.31 2.82
N MET A 45 -2.66 -8.46 3.27
CA MET A 45 -1.87 -9.70 3.31
C MET A 45 -2.48 -10.79 2.44
N ALA A 46 -1.66 -11.75 2.07
CA ALA A 46 -2.06 -12.79 1.12
C ALA A 46 -3.23 -13.65 1.59
N THR A 47 -3.40 -13.85 2.90
CA THR A 47 -4.54 -14.56 3.47
C THR A 47 -5.01 -13.93 4.79
N PRO A 48 -6.31 -14.07 5.13
CA PRO A 48 -6.84 -13.63 6.43
C PRO A 48 -6.12 -14.28 7.63
N GLU A 49 -5.67 -15.53 7.50
CA GLU A 49 -4.93 -16.26 8.53
C GLU A 49 -3.57 -15.62 8.81
N LEU A 50 -2.83 -15.23 7.76
CA LEU A 50 -1.56 -14.52 7.89
C LEU A 50 -1.75 -13.15 8.50
N THR A 51 -2.80 -12.42 8.11
CA THR A 51 -3.18 -11.15 8.73
C THR A 51 -3.43 -11.32 10.23
N LYS A 52 -4.27 -12.28 10.61
CA LYS A 52 -4.56 -12.58 12.01
C LYS A 52 -3.32 -12.97 12.79
N LYS A 53 -2.44 -13.78 12.18
CA LYS A 53 -1.19 -14.21 12.81
C LYS A 53 -0.25 -13.01 13.02
N PHE A 54 0.00 -12.21 12.01
CA PHE A 54 0.92 -11.07 12.09
C PHE A 54 0.50 -10.09 13.21
N TRP A 55 -0.73 -9.62 13.17
CA TRP A 55 -1.21 -8.67 14.17
C TRP A 55 -1.37 -9.30 15.55
N GLY A 56 -1.66 -10.59 15.63
CA GLY A 56 -1.70 -11.35 16.87
C GLY A 56 -0.31 -11.49 17.51
N ASP A 57 0.72 -11.73 16.72
CA ASP A 57 2.11 -11.79 17.18
C ASP A 57 2.58 -10.41 17.69
N ILE A 58 2.29 -9.33 16.95
CA ILE A 58 2.57 -7.93 17.36
C ILE A 58 1.90 -7.61 18.69
N LYS A 59 0.60 -7.92 18.83
CA LYS A 59 -0.14 -7.75 20.08
C LYS A 59 0.54 -8.48 21.23
N THR A 60 0.85 -9.74 21.06
CA THR A 60 1.46 -10.58 22.10
C THR A 60 2.84 -10.04 22.51
N GLU A 61 3.68 -9.66 21.56
CA GLU A 61 5.01 -9.12 21.81
C GLU A 61 4.95 -7.76 22.53
N PHE A 62 4.00 -6.89 22.12
CA PHE A 62 3.82 -5.60 22.75
C PHE A 62 3.32 -5.69 24.18
N GLU A 63 2.28 -6.49 24.43
CA GLU A 63 1.71 -6.68 25.77
C GLU A 63 2.71 -7.34 26.74
N ALA A 64 3.55 -8.25 26.25
CA ALA A 64 4.62 -8.88 27.05
C ALA A 64 5.67 -7.87 27.51
N SER A 65 5.98 -6.86 26.68
CA SER A 65 6.98 -5.83 27.01
C SER A 65 6.38 -4.63 27.76
N HIS A 66 5.05 -4.50 27.84
CA HIS A 66 4.33 -3.39 28.47
C HIS A 66 3.27 -3.89 29.47
N PRO A 67 3.68 -4.36 30.68
CA PRO A 67 2.73 -4.81 31.69
C PRO A 67 1.69 -3.74 32.03
N GLY A 68 0.41 -4.09 32.02
CA GLY A 68 -0.72 -3.15 32.26
C GLY A 68 -1.21 -2.45 30.99
N VAL A 69 -0.65 -2.76 29.82
CA VAL A 69 -1.17 -2.29 28.51
C VAL A 69 -1.79 -3.46 27.76
N LYS A 70 -2.93 -3.22 27.12
CA LYS A 70 -3.60 -4.13 26.19
C LYS A 70 -3.70 -3.54 24.80
N VAL A 71 -3.50 -4.35 23.78
CA VAL A 71 -3.73 -3.98 22.40
C VAL A 71 -5.07 -4.57 21.92
N GLN A 72 -6.02 -3.70 21.63
CA GLN A 72 -7.28 -4.08 21.00
C GLN A 72 -7.11 -4.04 19.49
N LEU A 73 -7.10 -5.21 18.85
CA LEU A 73 -7.07 -5.33 17.40
C LEU A 73 -8.45 -4.97 16.82
N MET A 74 -8.45 -4.11 15.80
CA MET A 74 -9.65 -3.66 15.09
C MET A 74 -9.52 -4.03 13.60
N PRO A 75 -9.76 -5.30 13.21
CA PRO A 75 -9.70 -5.72 11.82
C PRO A 75 -10.85 -5.08 11.03
N ILE A 76 -10.52 -4.52 9.88
CA ILE A 76 -11.47 -3.89 8.95
C ILE A 76 -11.60 -4.80 7.73
N PRO A 77 -12.74 -5.49 7.56
CA PRO A 77 -13.02 -6.29 6.38
C PRO A 77 -13.38 -5.39 5.19
N GLY A 78 -13.18 -5.92 3.98
CA GLY A 78 -13.46 -5.25 2.72
C GLY A 78 -12.22 -4.67 2.05
N GLY A 79 -12.45 -3.85 1.03
CA GLY A 79 -11.40 -3.27 0.19
C GLY A 79 -10.81 -1.99 0.76
N PHE A 80 -10.09 -1.32 -0.12
CA PHE A 80 -9.38 -0.07 0.14
C PHE A 80 -10.29 1.04 0.68
N ASP A 81 -11.43 1.29 0.00
CA ASP A 81 -12.39 2.32 0.37
C ASP A 81 -13.12 2.02 1.68
N ASP A 82 -13.30 0.73 2.01
CA ASP A 82 -13.87 0.32 3.29
C ASP A 82 -13.00 0.72 4.47
N ILE A 83 -11.68 0.57 4.33
CA ILE A 83 -10.71 0.96 5.36
C ILE A 83 -10.77 2.47 5.58
N ILE A 84 -10.70 3.25 4.49
CA ILE A 84 -10.79 4.71 4.54
C ILE A 84 -12.09 5.15 5.22
N THR A 85 -13.21 4.62 4.77
CA THR A 85 -14.55 4.98 5.28
C THR A 85 -14.69 4.66 6.76
N LYS A 86 -14.37 3.43 7.18
CA LYS A 86 -14.55 2.98 8.56
C LYS A 86 -13.63 3.70 9.54
N VAL A 87 -12.38 3.96 9.17
CA VAL A 87 -11.46 4.73 10.02
C VAL A 87 -11.90 6.19 10.10
N SER A 88 -12.32 6.82 8.99
CA SER A 88 -12.85 8.19 9.01
C SER A 88 -14.04 8.33 9.94
N MET A 89 -15.00 7.42 9.84
CA MET A 89 -16.18 7.42 10.70
C MET A 89 -15.80 7.24 12.18
N SER A 90 -14.84 6.36 12.48
CA SER A 90 -14.39 6.12 13.87
C SER A 90 -13.69 7.33 14.47
N TYR A 91 -12.91 8.09 13.68
CA TYR A 91 -12.27 9.33 14.13
C TYR A 91 -13.28 10.47 14.43
N GLY A 92 -14.43 10.44 13.78
CA GLY A 92 -15.54 11.36 14.07
C GLY A 92 -16.32 11.03 15.35
N SER A 93 -16.13 9.86 15.95
CA SER A 93 -16.88 9.39 17.12
C SER A 93 -15.97 9.16 18.33
N SER A 94 -16.24 9.90 19.42
CA SER A 94 -15.48 9.76 20.66
C SER A 94 -15.57 8.32 21.18
N GLY A 95 -14.42 7.72 21.50
CA GLY A 95 -14.31 6.38 22.09
C GLY A 95 -14.19 5.21 21.10
N SER A 96 -14.51 5.38 19.80
CA SER A 96 -14.32 4.34 18.79
C SER A 96 -13.05 4.52 17.94
N ALA A 97 -12.39 5.67 18.02
CA ALA A 97 -11.19 5.97 17.26
C ALA A 97 -10.05 4.99 17.60
N PRO A 98 -9.35 4.42 16.58
CA PRO A 98 -8.10 3.71 16.82
C PRO A 98 -7.00 4.69 17.23
N ASP A 99 -6.09 4.26 18.10
CA ASP A 99 -4.90 5.03 18.47
C ASP A 99 -3.86 4.96 17.36
N VAL A 100 -3.71 3.77 16.75
CA VAL A 100 -2.86 3.49 15.60
C VAL A 100 -3.72 2.93 14.47
N ALA A 101 -3.52 3.41 13.26
CA ALA A 101 -4.20 2.89 12.08
C ALA A 101 -3.22 2.64 10.93
N GLN A 102 -3.41 1.53 10.23
CA GLN A 102 -2.79 1.26 8.95
C GLN A 102 -3.67 1.87 7.85
N LEU A 103 -3.14 2.85 7.15
CA LEU A 103 -3.85 3.60 6.11
C LEU A 103 -3.12 3.56 4.77
N PRO A 104 -3.84 3.67 3.66
CA PRO A 104 -3.23 3.78 2.35
C PRO A 104 -2.38 5.05 2.20
N ALA A 105 -1.14 4.90 1.74
CA ALA A 105 -0.19 6.01 1.60
C ALA A 105 -0.68 7.10 0.63
N GLN A 106 -1.43 6.74 -0.41
CA GLN A 106 -1.94 7.67 -1.41
C GLN A 106 -2.94 8.71 -0.86
N GLU A 107 -3.54 8.41 0.30
CA GLU A 107 -4.58 9.24 0.92
C GLU A 107 -4.05 10.14 2.06
N MET A 108 -2.73 10.13 2.31
CA MET A 108 -2.14 10.85 3.45
C MET A 108 -2.47 12.36 3.43
N ALA A 109 -2.49 13.01 2.26
CA ALA A 109 -2.84 14.42 2.18
C ALA A 109 -4.30 14.71 2.60
N GLN A 110 -5.22 13.81 2.27
CA GLN A 110 -6.63 13.91 2.67
C GLN A 110 -6.78 13.71 4.18
N TRP A 111 -6.05 12.76 4.74
CA TRP A 111 -5.98 12.53 6.19
C TRP A 111 -5.36 13.72 6.94
N ALA A 112 -4.31 14.34 6.39
CA ALA A 112 -3.73 15.56 6.95
C ALA A 112 -4.74 16.70 6.95
N ALA A 113 -5.45 16.90 5.84
CA ALA A 113 -6.49 17.94 5.71
C ALA A 113 -7.64 17.75 6.70
N SER A 114 -7.98 16.52 7.06
CA SER A 114 -8.99 16.20 8.07
C SER A 114 -8.57 16.56 9.49
N GLY A 115 -7.27 16.75 9.74
CA GLY A 115 -6.71 17.09 11.05
C GLY A 115 -6.77 15.96 12.09
N TYR A 116 -7.02 14.72 11.69
CA TYR A 116 -7.13 13.57 12.60
C TYR A 116 -5.78 12.95 12.99
N LEU A 117 -4.73 13.17 12.20
CA LEU A 117 -3.45 12.49 12.41
C LEU A 117 -2.48 13.35 13.24
N LEU A 118 -1.69 12.66 14.06
CA LEU A 118 -0.63 13.27 14.88
C LEU A 118 0.63 13.46 14.02
N PRO A 119 1.24 14.66 14.01
CA PRO A 119 2.58 14.84 13.44
C PRO A 119 3.63 14.01 14.21
N LEU A 120 4.40 13.22 13.46
CA LEU A 120 5.35 12.24 13.99
C LEU A 120 6.80 12.72 13.98
N ASN A 121 7.09 13.96 13.56
CA ASN A 121 8.45 14.50 13.39
C ASN A 121 9.34 14.25 14.62
N SER A 122 8.85 14.62 15.82
CA SER A 122 9.62 14.47 17.07
C SER A 122 9.92 13.01 17.45
N PHE A 123 9.16 12.06 16.92
CA PHE A 123 9.34 10.63 17.13
C PHE A 123 10.32 10.04 16.12
N VAL A 124 10.11 10.30 14.81
CA VAL A 124 10.94 9.73 13.74
C VAL A 124 12.38 10.23 13.78
N GLU A 125 12.60 11.50 14.16
CA GLU A 125 13.95 12.08 14.29
C GLU A 125 14.83 11.35 15.31
N LYS A 126 14.22 10.77 16.34
CA LYS A 126 14.91 10.00 17.39
C LYS A 126 15.05 8.51 17.05
N THR A 127 14.49 8.08 15.92
CA THR A 127 14.38 6.66 15.57
C THR A 127 15.47 6.25 14.59
N PRO A 128 16.34 5.29 14.95
CA PRO A 128 17.51 4.93 14.12
C PRO A 128 17.17 4.48 12.70
N TRP A 129 16.15 3.64 12.53
CA TRP A 129 15.76 3.10 11.21
C TRP A 129 15.23 4.18 10.26
N TRP A 130 14.72 5.31 10.75
CA TRP A 130 14.18 6.38 9.91
C TRP A 130 15.24 6.98 8.96
N LYS A 131 16.50 7.02 9.40
CA LYS A 131 17.60 7.57 8.58
C LYS A 131 17.88 6.72 7.34
N ASP A 132 17.53 5.43 7.39
CA ASP A 132 17.77 4.47 6.32
C ASP A 132 16.55 4.26 5.40
N VAL A 133 15.45 4.98 5.65
CA VAL A 133 14.30 5.03 4.74
C VAL A 133 14.63 5.96 3.57
N PRO A 134 14.44 5.54 2.29
CA PRO A 134 14.61 6.42 1.14
C PRO A 134 13.73 7.67 1.22
N ASP A 135 14.25 8.81 0.78
CA ASP A 135 13.50 10.08 0.85
C ASP A 135 12.19 10.03 0.07
N ALA A 136 12.16 9.34 -1.07
CA ALA A 136 10.94 9.12 -1.83
C ALA A 136 9.85 8.41 -0.99
N VAL A 137 10.23 7.42 -0.18
CA VAL A 137 9.30 6.70 0.70
C VAL A 137 8.87 7.58 1.88
N LYS A 138 9.79 8.37 2.47
CA LYS A 138 9.41 9.35 3.51
C LYS A 138 8.37 10.34 3.01
N MET A 139 8.45 10.73 1.74
CA MET A 139 7.51 11.68 1.14
C MET A 139 6.07 11.15 1.08
N GLU A 140 5.83 9.83 1.03
CA GLU A 140 4.48 9.28 1.06
C GLU A 140 3.71 9.68 2.31
N GLY A 141 4.35 9.52 3.48
CA GLY A 141 3.76 9.87 4.78
C GLY A 141 3.97 11.33 5.18
N THR A 142 4.50 12.20 4.28
CA THR A 142 4.82 13.59 4.60
C THR A 142 3.89 14.55 3.84
N VAL A 143 3.24 15.46 4.58
CA VAL A 143 2.39 16.51 4.00
C VAL A 143 2.90 17.88 4.46
N GLY A 144 3.35 18.67 3.52
CA GLY A 144 4.06 19.93 3.85
C GLY A 144 5.37 19.65 4.59
N LYS A 145 5.43 20.04 5.86
CA LYS A 145 6.58 19.77 6.74
C LYS A 145 6.34 18.65 7.77
N ASP A 146 5.12 18.14 7.83
CA ASP A 146 4.69 17.21 8.87
C ASP A 146 4.74 15.77 8.35
N VAL A 147 5.49 14.91 9.03
CA VAL A 147 5.41 13.46 8.86
C VAL A 147 4.19 12.99 9.63
N ILE A 148 3.17 12.49 8.96
CA ILE A 148 1.89 12.05 9.53
C ILE A 148 1.66 10.54 9.42
N GLY A 149 2.54 9.85 8.71
CA GLY A 149 2.56 8.40 8.58
C GLY A 149 3.98 7.90 8.35
N VAL A 150 4.22 6.64 8.68
CA VAL A 150 5.47 5.93 8.37
C VAL A 150 5.15 4.67 7.57
N SER A 151 5.81 4.52 6.45
CA SER A 151 5.55 3.40 5.55
C SER A 151 5.84 2.06 6.21
N GLN A 152 4.87 1.16 6.19
CA GLN A 152 5.01 -0.23 6.62
C GLN A 152 5.51 -1.13 5.49
N GLY A 153 5.42 -0.70 4.27
CA GLY A 153 5.87 -1.43 3.10
C GLY A 153 5.39 -0.80 1.81
N VAL A 154 6.16 -0.98 0.76
CA VAL A 154 6.01 -0.29 -0.51
C VAL A 154 5.71 -1.26 -1.64
N ASN A 155 4.75 -0.90 -2.49
CA ASN A 155 4.54 -1.52 -3.79
C ASN A 155 5.32 -0.78 -4.86
N THR A 156 6.06 -1.52 -5.67
CA THR A 156 6.61 -1.03 -6.94
C THR A 156 6.09 -1.89 -8.07
N SER A 157 6.10 -1.38 -9.29
CA SER A 157 5.59 -2.07 -10.47
C SER A 157 6.67 -2.35 -11.49
N GLY A 158 6.53 -3.50 -12.16
CA GLY A 158 7.42 -3.93 -13.24
C GLY A 158 6.66 -4.77 -14.26
N LEU A 159 7.37 -5.25 -15.26
CA LEU A 159 6.83 -6.14 -16.27
C LEU A 159 7.19 -7.59 -15.92
N LEU A 160 6.18 -8.42 -15.71
CA LEU A 160 6.33 -9.86 -15.73
C LEU A 160 5.94 -10.37 -17.12
N TYR A 161 6.66 -11.34 -17.66
CA TYR A 161 6.35 -11.92 -18.95
C TYR A 161 6.51 -13.44 -18.95
N ASP A 162 5.66 -14.14 -19.71
CA ASP A 162 5.67 -15.59 -19.81
C ASP A 162 6.67 -16.05 -20.87
N ARG A 163 7.73 -16.77 -20.46
CA ARG A 163 8.80 -17.24 -21.34
C ARG A 163 8.32 -18.29 -22.35
N GLN A 164 7.31 -19.10 -22.02
CA GLN A 164 6.77 -20.10 -22.96
C GLN A 164 5.98 -19.42 -24.08
N ILE A 165 5.17 -18.40 -23.72
CA ILE A 165 4.44 -17.58 -24.68
C ILE A 165 5.44 -16.80 -25.55
N PHE A 166 6.49 -16.23 -24.94
CA PHE A 166 7.56 -15.52 -25.64
C PHE A 166 8.28 -16.42 -26.65
N GLN A 167 8.63 -17.65 -26.26
CA GLN A 167 9.25 -18.61 -27.15
C GLN A 167 8.37 -18.90 -28.37
N LYS A 168 7.06 -19.14 -28.17
CA LYS A 168 6.09 -19.36 -29.27
C LYS A 168 5.98 -18.13 -30.19
N ALA A 169 6.16 -16.94 -29.63
CA ALA A 169 6.11 -15.67 -30.37
C ALA A 169 7.45 -15.29 -31.05
N GLY A 170 8.49 -16.11 -30.91
CA GLY A 170 9.82 -15.79 -31.41
C GLY A 170 10.44 -14.58 -30.69
N LEU A 171 10.10 -14.39 -29.42
CA LEU A 171 10.65 -13.35 -28.56
C LEU A 171 11.78 -13.90 -27.68
N PRO A 172 12.77 -13.09 -27.27
CA PRO A 172 13.89 -13.55 -26.47
C PRO A 172 13.44 -13.95 -25.04
N ALA A 173 14.05 -15.02 -24.51
CA ALA A 173 13.79 -15.48 -23.14
C ALA A 173 14.27 -14.46 -22.06
N ASP A 174 15.32 -13.68 -22.35
CA ASP A 174 15.81 -12.56 -21.54
C ASP A 174 15.41 -11.26 -22.23
N TRP A 175 14.12 -10.94 -22.17
CA TRP A 175 13.55 -9.78 -22.81
C TRP A 175 13.83 -8.50 -22.01
N LYS A 176 14.39 -7.51 -22.71
CA LYS A 176 14.77 -6.20 -22.14
C LYS A 176 14.20 -5.08 -23.00
N PRO A 177 12.92 -4.72 -22.80
CA PRO A 177 12.29 -3.66 -23.56
C PRO A 177 12.98 -2.32 -23.23
N LYS A 178 13.23 -1.53 -24.26
CA LYS A 178 13.86 -0.21 -24.13
C LYS A 178 12.85 0.93 -24.19
N THR A 179 11.71 0.69 -24.83
CA THR A 179 10.65 1.68 -25.07
C THR A 179 9.26 1.05 -24.86
N TRP A 180 8.24 1.90 -24.72
CA TRP A 180 6.84 1.41 -24.73
C TRP A 180 6.47 0.75 -26.05
N LYS A 181 7.10 1.17 -27.16
CA LYS A 181 6.90 0.52 -28.46
C LYS A 181 7.32 -0.95 -28.42
N ASP A 182 8.38 -1.29 -27.72
CA ASP A 182 8.83 -2.69 -27.61
C ASP A 182 7.80 -3.54 -26.87
N ILE A 183 7.07 -2.98 -25.91
CA ILE A 183 5.98 -3.66 -25.21
C ILE A 183 4.85 -3.98 -26.21
N LEU A 184 4.40 -2.96 -26.95
CA LEU A 184 3.33 -3.15 -27.94
C LEU A 184 3.75 -4.10 -29.08
N ASP A 185 5.00 -4.02 -29.54
CA ASP A 185 5.50 -4.93 -30.58
C ASP A 185 5.58 -6.39 -30.10
N ALA A 186 6.00 -6.61 -28.86
CA ALA A 186 5.96 -7.95 -28.26
C ALA A 186 4.51 -8.44 -28.10
N ALA A 187 3.60 -7.60 -27.65
CA ALA A 187 2.17 -7.93 -27.54
C ALA A 187 1.54 -8.30 -28.91
N ARG A 188 1.90 -7.58 -30.00
CA ARG A 188 1.46 -7.93 -31.38
C ARG A 188 1.93 -9.31 -31.82
N LYS A 189 3.21 -9.65 -31.54
CA LYS A 189 3.76 -10.98 -31.84
C LYS A 189 3.06 -12.07 -31.05
N ILE A 190 2.78 -11.84 -29.76
CA ILE A 190 2.04 -12.78 -28.90
C ILE A 190 0.63 -12.98 -29.44
N LYS A 191 -0.09 -11.90 -29.76
CA LYS A 191 -1.44 -12.00 -30.34
C LYS A 191 -1.47 -12.88 -31.61
N LYS A 192 -0.45 -12.73 -32.45
CA LYS A 192 -0.36 -13.50 -33.71
C LYS A 192 -0.03 -14.97 -33.47
N SER A 193 0.83 -15.28 -32.50
CA SER A 193 1.38 -16.64 -32.29
C SER A 193 0.59 -17.50 -31.31
N SER A 194 -0.20 -16.87 -30.45
CA SER A 194 -0.85 -17.52 -29.29
C SER A 194 -2.32 -17.11 -29.17
N PRO A 195 -3.21 -17.60 -30.06
CA PRO A 195 -4.64 -17.35 -29.95
C PRO A 195 -5.18 -17.77 -28.58
N GLY A 196 -6.03 -16.93 -27.97
CA GLY A 196 -6.60 -17.17 -26.65
C GLY A 196 -5.75 -16.66 -25.46
N VAL A 197 -4.49 -16.30 -25.71
CA VAL A 197 -3.66 -15.62 -24.71
C VAL A 197 -3.95 -14.12 -24.73
N TRP A 198 -3.99 -13.49 -23.56
CA TRP A 198 -4.06 -12.05 -23.43
C TRP A 198 -2.65 -11.46 -23.59
N PRO A 199 -2.37 -10.74 -24.69
CA PRO A 199 -1.02 -10.28 -24.97
C PRO A 199 -0.45 -9.34 -23.90
N LEU A 200 -1.30 -8.44 -23.36
CA LEU A 200 -0.90 -7.42 -22.42
C LEU A 200 -1.95 -7.25 -21.30
N TRP A 201 -1.50 -7.35 -20.07
CA TRP A 201 -2.23 -6.97 -18.87
C TRP A 201 -1.73 -5.60 -18.41
N ALA A 202 -2.59 -4.58 -18.52
CA ALA A 202 -2.33 -3.23 -18.03
C ALA A 202 -3.65 -2.67 -17.47
N ILE A 203 -3.76 -2.61 -16.15
CA ILE A 203 -4.98 -2.18 -15.47
C ILE A 203 -5.18 -0.68 -15.57
N THR A 204 -6.45 -0.24 -15.53
CA THR A 204 -6.86 1.15 -15.46
C THR A 204 -8.34 1.23 -15.10
N GLY A 205 -8.91 2.44 -15.03
CA GLY A 205 -10.32 2.67 -14.75
C GLY A 205 -10.61 2.97 -13.29
N PRO A 206 -11.58 3.86 -13.02
CA PRO A 206 -11.85 4.40 -11.68
C PRO A 206 -12.45 3.40 -10.72
N ALA A 207 -12.94 2.25 -11.19
CA ALA A 207 -13.54 1.23 -10.32
C ALA A 207 -12.53 0.62 -9.32
N GLY A 208 -11.23 0.60 -9.66
CA GLY A 208 -10.16 0.11 -8.78
C GLY A 208 -9.60 1.17 -7.83
N GLY A 209 -10.16 2.38 -7.84
CA GLY A 209 -9.69 3.50 -7.02
C GLY A 209 -8.27 3.93 -7.32
N THR A 210 -7.70 4.80 -6.47
CA THR A 210 -6.33 5.32 -6.65
C THR A 210 -5.26 4.21 -6.68
N SER A 211 -5.53 3.03 -6.11
CA SER A 211 -4.61 1.90 -6.17
C SER A 211 -4.47 1.32 -7.58
N ALA A 212 -5.56 1.24 -8.35
CA ALA A 212 -5.50 0.80 -9.75
C ALA A 212 -4.69 1.78 -10.60
N LEU A 213 -4.81 3.07 -10.33
CA LEU A 213 -4.00 4.09 -11.00
C LEU A 213 -2.51 3.89 -10.72
N VAL A 214 -2.10 3.79 -9.46
CA VAL A 214 -0.70 3.65 -9.04
C VAL A 214 -0.08 2.35 -9.58
N LEU A 215 -0.85 1.26 -9.64
CA LEU A 215 -0.40 -0.02 -10.16
C LEU A 215 -0.54 -0.16 -11.69
N GLY A 216 -1.21 0.78 -12.33
CA GLY A 216 -1.52 0.80 -13.76
C GLY A 216 -1.01 2.04 -14.50
N ALA A 217 -1.94 2.91 -14.89
CA ALA A 217 -1.67 4.05 -15.78
C ALA A 217 -0.67 5.06 -15.23
N ALA A 218 -0.56 5.25 -13.90
CA ALA A 218 0.44 6.15 -13.33
C ALA A 218 1.87 5.66 -13.57
N ASN A 219 2.12 4.35 -13.66
CA ASN A 219 3.45 3.82 -14.01
C ASN A 219 3.87 4.28 -15.40
N LEU A 220 2.96 4.23 -16.37
CA LEU A 220 3.22 4.75 -17.71
C LEU A 220 3.44 6.26 -17.66
N LEU A 221 2.64 7.01 -16.92
CA LEU A 221 2.83 8.45 -16.80
C LEU A 221 4.21 8.81 -16.22
N MET A 222 4.67 8.12 -15.15
CA MET A 222 5.98 8.36 -14.56
C MET A 222 7.14 8.03 -15.49
N THR A 223 6.93 7.13 -16.46
CA THR A 223 7.93 6.75 -17.48
C THR A 223 7.69 7.42 -18.84
N SER A 224 6.74 8.36 -18.93
CA SER A 224 6.48 9.19 -20.11
C SER A 224 7.53 10.29 -20.31
N SER A 225 7.40 11.04 -21.39
CA SER A 225 8.28 12.20 -21.64
C SER A 225 7.98 13.42 -20.76
N ASP A 226 6.80 13.46 -20.13
CA ASP A 226 6.36 14.52 -19.22
C ASP A 226 5.49 13.94 -18.09
N PRO A 227 6.10 13.52 -16.96
CA PRO A 227 5.40 12.89 -15.86
C PRO A 227 4.66 13.87 -14.94
N THR A 228 4.44 15.12 -15.40
CA THR A 228 3.84 16.16 -14.57
C THR A 228 2.37 15.82 -14.26
N ILE A 229 2.07 15.70 -12.96
CA ILE A 229 0.71 15.63 -12.41
C ILE A 229 0.29 17.00 -11.90
N ARG A 230 1.23 17.72 -11.27
CA ARG A 230 1.02 19.02 -10.67
C ARG A 230 2.28 19.87 -10.86
N ASP A 231 2.15 21.14 -11.21
CA ASP A 231 3.30 22.02 -11.36
C ASP A 231 3.74 22.65 -10.02
N ALA A 232 4.87 23.36 -10.06
CA ALA A 232 5.41 24.03 -8.86
C ALA A 232 4.49 25.15 -8.32
N SER A 233 3.56 25.68 -9.11
CA SER A 233 2.56 26.64 -8.66
C SER A 233 1.32 25.99 -8.05
N GLY A 234 1.28 24.66 -8.03
CA GLY A 234 0.20 23.86 -7.48
C GLY A 234 -0.97 23.63 -8.44
N LYS A 235 -0.79 23.88 -9.74
CA LYS A 235 -1.85 23.64 -10.75
C LYS A 235 -1.80 22.22 -11.27
N TRP A 236 -2.97 21.65 -11.52
CA TRP A 236 -3.15 20.29 -12.01
C TRP A 236 -2.94 20.20 -13.52
N ALA A 237 -2.13 19.25 -13.91
CA ALA A 237 -1.93 18.89 -15.32
C ALA A 237 -3.10 18.02 -15.81
N VAL A 238 -3.76 18.45 -16.86
CA VAL A 238 -4.86 17.70 -17.50
C VAL A 238 -4.66 17.52 -19.00
N ASP A 239 -3.61 18.15 -19.53
CA ASP A 239 -3.25 18.11 -20.93
C ASP A 239 -1.74 18.38 -21.07
N THR A 240 -0.94 17.36 -20.81
CA THR A 240 0.51 17.38 -21.03
C THR A 240 0.87 16.33 -22.07
N LYS A 241 2.09 16.44 -22.60
CA LYS A 241 2.60 15.44 -23.54
C LYS A 241 2.55 14.04 -22.92
N GLY A 242 2.94 13.88 -21.66
CA GLY A 242 2.92 12.56 -20.97
C GLY A 242 1.51 12.01 -20.80
N ILE A 243 0.54 12.83 -20.41
CA ILE A 243 -0.88 12.41 -20.33
C ILE A 243 -1.35 11.90 -21.70
N ARG A 244 -1.08 12.65 -22.76
CA ARG A 244 -1.44 12.25 -24.13
C ARG A 244 -0.74 10.96 -24.58
N GLU A 245 0.51 10.77 -24.19
CA GLU A 245 1.28 9.54 -24.48
C GLU A 245 0.64 8.32 -23.84
N VAL A 246 0.23 8.40 -22.54
CA VAL A 246 -0.48 7.32 -21.85
C VAL A 246 -1.84 7.04 -22.50
N LEU A 247 -2.62 8.07 -22.76
CA LEU A 247 -3.91 7.93 -23.44
C LEU A 247 -3.76 7.24 -24.80
N ASN A 248 -2.75 7.63 -25.61
CA ASN A 248 -2.43 6.97 -26.87
C ASN A 248 -2.03 5.50 -26.69
N PHE A 249 -1.25 5.16 -25.67
CA PHE A 249 -0.87 3.78 -25.39
C PHE A 249 -2.09 2.90 -25.17
N TYR A 250 -3.02 3.30 -24.28
CA TYR A 250 -4.24 2.54 -24.02
C TYR A 250 -5.15 2.48 -25.25
N ARG A 251 -5.33 3.59 -25.96
CA ARG A 251 -6.13 3.64 -27.19
C ARG A 251 -5.57 2.67 -28.25
N GLN A 252 -4.26 2.70 -28.49
CA GLN A 252 -3.61 1.84 -29.46
C GLN A 252 -3.69 0.38 -29.05
N ALA A 253 -3.37 0.06 -27.80
CA ALA A 253 -3.41 -1.32 -27.28
C ALA A 253 -4.85 -1.89 -27.37
N SER A 254 -5.86 -1.06 -27.07
CA SER A 254 -7.27 -1.47 -27.19
C SER A 254 -7.71 -1.63 -28.65
N ALA A 255 -7.41 -0.66 -29.53
CA ALA A 255 -7.80 -0.69 -30.95
C ALA A 255 -7.19 -1.92 -31.65
N GLU A 256 -6.00 -2.33 -31.27
CA GLU A 256 -5.32 -3.49 -31.82
C GLU A 256 -5.71 -4.79 -31.09
N GLY A 257 -6.57 -4.75 -30.06
CA GLY A 257 -6.99 -5.91 -29.26
C GLY A 257 -5.81 -6.60 -28.57
N LEU A 258 -4.88 -5.83 -28.02
CA LEU A 258 -3.70 -6.33 -27.31
C LEU A 258 -3.96 -6.48 -25.81
N LEU A 259 -4.94 -5.76 -25.25
CA LEU A 259 -5.25 -5.78 -23.83
C LEU A 259 -6.01 -7.05 -23.42
N ALA A 260 -5.84 -7.44 -22.17
CA ALA A 260 -6.73 -8.42 -21.53
C ALA A 260 -8.17 -7.90 -21.53
N PRO A 261 -9.19 -8.77 -21.34
CA PRO A 261 -10.59 -8.38 -21.36
C PRO A 261 -10.88 -7.17 -20.45
N SER A 262 -11.65 -6.21 -20.96
CA SER A 262 -12.00 -5.00 -20.23
C SER A 262 -12.72 -5.30 -18.90
N SER A 263 -13.55 -6.36 -18.86
CA SER A 263 -14.19 -6.85 -17.63
C SER A 263 -13.22 -7.24 -16.51
N LEU A 264 -11.96 -7.47 -16.84
CA LEU A 264 -10.90 -7.82 -15.89
C LEU A 264 -10.03 -6.61 -15.54
N ILE A 265 -9.52 -5.89 -16.56
CA ILE A 265 -8.57 -4.78 -16.33
C ILE A 265 -9.24 -3.49 -15.85
N LEU A 266 -10.55 -3.37 -15.97
CA LEU A 266 -11.37 -2.25 -15.45
C LEU A 266 -12.16 -2.66 -14.19
N ASN A 267 -11.91 -3.83 -13.64
CA ASN A 267 -12.61 -4.34 -12.46
C ASN A 267 -12.11 -3.66 -11.18
N ALA A 268 -12.98 -3.51 -10.19
CA ALA A 268 -12.60 -2.97 -8.87
C ALA A 268 -11.45 -3.79 -8.21
N ASN A 269 -11.39 -5.10 -8.45
CA ASN A 269 -10.34 -5.99 -7.95
C ASN A 269 -9.22 -6.23 -8.98
N SER A 270 -9.14 -5.44 -10.05
CA SER A 270 -8.17 -5.63 -11.14
C SER A 270 -6.72 -5.83 -10.68
N PRO A 271 -6.21 -5.19 -9.60
CA PRO A 271 -4.87 -5.45 -9.12
C PRO A 271 -4.61 -6.92 -8.75
N ALA A 272 -5.60 -7.62 -8.21
CA ALA A 272 -5.44 -9.01 -7.75
C ALA A 272 -5.66 -10.05 -8.86
N LEU A 273 -6.39 -9.69 -9.93
CA LEU A 273 -6.86 -10.66 -10.93
C LEU A 273 -5.77 -11.25 -11.82
N ALA A 274 -4.60 -10.59 -11.96
CA ALA A 274 -3.47 -11.17 -12.68
C ALA A 274 -2.86 -12.39 -11.97
N THR A 275 -2.92 -12.41 -10.63
CA THR A 275 -2.30 -13.43 -9.78
C THR A 275 -2.70 -14.86 -10.13
N PRO A 276 -4.00 -15.21 -10.26
CA PRO A 276 -4.44 -16.55 -10.63
C PRO A 276 -4.33 -16.86 -12.13
N GLU A 277 -4.17 -15.84 -12.97
CA GLU A 277 -4.17 -16.03 -14.44
C GLU A 277 -2.77 -16.29 -15.02
N MET A 278 -1.73 -15.77 -14.38
CA MET A 278 -0.36 -16.02 -14.82
C MET A 278 0.07 -17.49 -14.71
N PRO A 279 -0.23 -18.25 -13.63
CA PRO A 279 0.05 -19.69 -13.57
C PRO A 279 -0.67 -20.53 -14.63
N LYS A 280 -1.75 -20.01 -15.20
CA LYS A 280 -2.50 -20.68 -16.28
C LYS A 280 -1.91 -20.36 -17.66
N HIS A 281 -0.85 -19.55 -17.74
CA HIS A 281 -0.27 -19.07 -19.01
C HIS A 281 -1.28 -18.30 -19.90
N HIS A 282 -2.19 -17.55 -19.27
CA HIS A 282 -3.19 -16.74 -19.98
C HIS A 282 -2.68 -15.35 -20.35
N ILE A 283 -1.60 -14.87 -19.71
CA ILE A 283 -1.07 -13.51 -19.86
C ILE A 283 0.34 -13.57 -20.46
N GLY A 284 0.55 -12.87 -21.57
CA GLY A 284 1.86 -12.78 -22.22
C GLY A 284 2.80 -11.82 -21.51
N ILE A 285 2.35 -10.59 -21.28
CA ILE A 285 3.07 -9.52 -20.56
C ILE A 285 2.11 -8.90 -19.54
N ALA A 286 2.57 -8.70 -18.31
CA ALA A 286 1.80 -8.08 -17.24
C ALA A 286 2.56 -6.92 -16.62
N LEU A 287 1.98 -5.72 -16.65
CA LEU A 287 2.40 -4.59 -15.81
C LEU A 287 1.74 -4.77 -14.44
N VAL A 288 2.50 -5.17 -13.45
CA VAL A 288 1.99 -5.56 -12.13
C VAL A 288 2.95 -5.20 -11.01
N GLY A 289 2.43 -5.14 -9.79
CA GLY A 289 3.21 -4.91 -8.59
C GLY A 289 3.89 -6.18 -8.05
N ASN A 290 4.83 -5.96 -7.13
CA ASN A 290 5.62 -6.98 -6.44
C ASN A 290 4.78 -7.99 -5.65
N TYR A 291 3.55 -7.66 -5.27
CA TYR A 291 2.62 -8.55 -4.57
C TYR A 291 2.14 -9.73 -5.44
N VAL A 292 2.11 -9.59 -6.78
CA VAL A 292 1.66 -10.65 -7.68
C VAL A 292 2.55 -11.88 -7.60
N PRO A 293 3.88 -11.81 -7.84
CA PRO A 293 4.74 -12.98 -7.68
C PRO A 293 4.87 -13.44 -6.23
N ALA A 294 4.69 -12.54 -5.25
CA ALA A 294 4.69 -12.89 -3.84
C ALA A 294 3.59 -13.90 -3.48
N ALA A 295 2.42 -13.75 -4.08
CA ALA A 295 1.29 -14.66 -3.85
C ALA A 295 1.52 -16.11 -4.34
N TRP A 296 2.60 -16.40 -5.07
CA TRP A 296 2.93 -17.73 -5.55
C TRP A 296 3.91 -18.49 -4.66
N THR A 297 4.44 -17.90 -3.62
CA THR A 297 5.39 -18.55 -2.70
C THR A 297 4.68 -19.45 -1.69
N LYS A 298 5.42 -20.38 -1.06
CA LYS A 298 4.87 -21.31 -0.06
C LYS A 298 4.25 -20.61 1.16
N SER A 299 4.75 -19.45 1.53
CA SER A 299 4.24 -18.69 2.68
C SER A 299 2.99 -17.86 2.36
N LEU A 300 2.77 -17.56 1.08
CA LEU A 300 1.73 -16.63 0.64
C LEU A 300 0.78 -17.25 -0.37
N CYS A 301 1.05 -18.48 -0.81
CA CYS A 301 0.50 -19.01 -2.04
C CYS A 301 -1.03 -19.09 -2.13
N SER A 302 -1.57 -18.34 -3.12
CA SER A 302 -2.95 -18.43 -3.58
C SER A 302 -3.07 -17.92 -5.03
N PRO A 303 -2.90 -18.77 -6.06
CA PRO A 303 -2.46 -20.16 -6.04
C PRO A 303 -0.96 -20.36 -5.77
N CYS A 304 -0.58 -21.55 -5.28
CA CYS A 304 0.84 -21.88 -5.12
C CYS A 304 1.48 -22.20 -6.48
N TRP A 305 2.57 -21.49 -6.79
CA TRP A 305 3.34 -21.74 -8.03
C TRP A 305 4.85 -21.59 -7.78
N PRO A 306 5.46 -22.54 -7.05
CA PRO A 306 6.89 -22.45 -6.70
C PRO A 306 7.82 -22.50 -7.92
N ASP A 307 7.37 -23.05 -9.03
CA ASP A 307 8.11 -23.11 -10.29
C ASP A 307 8.01 -21.83 -11.14
N ALA A 308 7.27 -20.81 -10.71
CA ALA A 308 7.10 -19.55 -11.43
C ALA A 308 8.41 -18.96 -12.01
N PRO A 309 9.57 -18.99 -11.30
CA PRO A 309 10.82 -18.46 -11.85
C PRO A 309 11.34 -19.19 -13.10
N LYS A 310 10.91 -20.43 -13.36
CA LYS A 310 11.25 -21.16 -14.58
C LYS A 310 10.50 -20.60 -15.80
N PHE A 311 9.27 -20.15 -15.59
CA PHE A 311 8.34 -19.76 -16.64
C PHE A 311 8.22 -18.24 -16.81
N ILE A 312 8.38 -17.49 -15.74
CA ILE A 312 8.20 -16.03 -15.75
C ILE A 312 9.56 -15.33 -15.85
N GLY A 313 9.63 -14.29 -16.66
CA GLY A 313 10.70 -13.33 -16.70
C GLY A 313 10.28 -12.00 -16.08
N PHE A 314 11.25 -11.22 -15.66
CA PHE A 314 11.07 -9.87 -15.14
C PHE A 314 11.81 -8.86 -16.02
N ALA A 315 11.18 -7.71 -16.26
CA ALA A 315 11.82 -6.54 -16.84
C ALA A 315 11.33 -5.26 -16.16
N PRO A 316 12.18 -4.25 -15.96
CA PRO A 316 11.74 -2.91 -15.60
C PRO A 316 10.77 -2.36 -16.65
N LEU A 317 9.84 -1.49 -16.24
CA LEU A 317 9.02 -0.74 -17.17
C LEU A 317 9.91 0.32 -17.87
N PRO A 318 10.10 0.26 -19.19
CA PRO A 318 10.97 1.20 -19.88
C PRO A 318 10.34 2.59 -19.98
N THR A 319 11.16 3.61 -20.18
CA THR A 319 10.67 4.93 -20.58
C THR A 319 10.14 4.91 -22.01
N ILE A 320 9.28 5.86 -22.35
CA ILE A 320 8.70 5.95 -23.70
C ILE A 320 9.76 6.11 -24.78
N ASN A 321 10.84 6.85 -24.50
CA ASN A 321 11.90 7.22 -25.46
C ASN A 321 13.17 6.36 -25.35
N GLY A 322 13.22 5.39 -24.42
CA GLY A 322 14.41 4.57 -24.22
C GLY A 322 15.58 5.27 -23.52
N GLY A 323 15.37 6.46 -22.97
CA GLY A 323 16.37 7.17 -22.18
C GLY A 323 16.32 6.74 -20.72
N GLY A 324 17.50 6.50 -20.12
CA GLY A 324 17.63 6.12 -18.71
C GLY A 324 17.45 4.62 -18.42
N ALA A 325 17.82 4.20 -17.22
CA ALA A 325 17.45 2.90 -16.69
C ALA A 325 15.93 2.83 -16.59
N GLY A 326 15.34 1.69 -16.95
CA GLY A 326 13.90 1.49 -16.82
C GLY A 326 13.46 1.80 -15.38
N LEU A 327 12.73 2.88 -15.22
CA LEU A 327 12.32 3.37 -13.92
C LEU A 327 11.11 2.58 -13.42
N GLY A 328 11.02 2.42 -12.11
CA GLY A 328 9.93 1.67 -11.48
C GLY A 328 8.55 2.32 -11.58
N GLY A 329 8.42 3.48 -12.19
CA GLY A 329 7.15 4.17 -12.32
C GLY A 329 6.64 4.78 -11.01
N ALA A 330 5.36 4.68 -10.77
CA ALA A 330 4.74 5.10 -9.51
C ALA A 330 4.91 4.02 -8.45
N PHE A 331 4.92 4.42 -7.19
CA PHE A 331 4.86 3.52 -6.06
C PHE A 331 3.83 4.00 -5.03
N GLY A 332 3.44 3.14 -4.15
CA GLY A 332 2.54 3.40 -3.04
C GLY A 332 2.60 2.25 -2.06
N GLY A 333 1.91 2.36 -0.95
CA GLY A 333 1.97 1.34 0.09
C GLY A 333 0.96 1.59 1.20
N TRP A 334 1.36 1.20 2.40
CA TRP A 334 0.57 1.33 3.61
C TRP A 334 1.38 2.06 4.67
N ASP A 335 0.77 3.08 5.25
CA ASP A 335 1.37 3.87 6.32
C ASP A 335 0.75 3.53 7.68
N LEU A 336 1.59 3.47 8.68
CA LEU A 336 1.18 3.46 10.08
C LEU A 336 1.03 4.90 10.56
N THR A 337 -0.12 5.22 11.08
CA THR A 337 -0.50 6.57 11.53
C THR A 337 -0.94 6.55 12.98
N ILE A 338 -0.87 7.69 13.66
CA ILE A 338 -1.32 7.86 15.05
C ILE A 338 -2.44 8.88 15.08
N TYR A 339 -3.51 8.58 15.82
CA TYR A 339 -4.61 9.50 16.02
C TYR A 339 -4.20 10.68 16.90
N LYS A 340 -4.49 11.90 16.44
CA LYS A 340 -4.06 13.13 17.12
C LYS A 340 -4.61 13.30 18.54
N LYS A 341 -5.80 12.71 18.81
CA LYS A 341 -6.46 12.80 20.13
C LYS A 341 -6.28 11.52 20.95
N THR A 342 -5.30 10.66 20.62
CA THR A 342 -4.96 9.51 21.49
C THR A 342 -4.54 10.01 22.88
N ALA A 343 -4.97 9.30 23.92
CA ALA A 343 -4.55 9.61 25.29
C ALA A 343 -3.10 9.15 25.58
N SER A 344 -2.53 8.31 24.71
CA SER A 344 -1.24 7.65 24.96
C SER A 344 -0.31 7.72 23.71
N PRO A 345 0.09 8.92 23.25
CA PRO A 345 0.86 9.06 22.01
C PRO A 345 2.22 8.36 22.08
N ASP A 346 2.89 8.36 23.22
CA ASP A 346 4.18 7.66 23.39
C ASP A 346 4.03 6.15 23.29
N LEU A 347 3.00 5.57 23.89
CA LEU A 347 2.71 4.13 23.77
C LEU A 347 2.28 3.76 22.35
N ALA A 348 1.50 4.61 21.69
CA ALA A 348 1.12 4.44 20.29
C ALA A 348 2.36 4.42 19.38
N TRP A 349 3.32 5.34 19.63
CA TRP A 349 4.60 5.35 18.90
C TRP A 349 5.45 4.11 19.20
N GLN A 350 5.52 3.65 20.44
CA GLN A 350 6.22 2.42 20.79
C GLN A 350 5.63 1.20 20.06
N LEU A 351 4.30 1.15 19.91
CA LEU A 351 3.64 0.11 19.10
C LEU A 351 4.02 0.21 17.63
N VAL A 352 4.00 1.42 17.05
CA VAL A 352 4.49 1.65 15.67
C VAL A 352 5.95 1.22 15.54
N ASN A 353 6.82 1.60 16.48
CA ASN A 353 8.24 1.25 16.46
C ASN A 353 8.47 -0.26 16.60
N LEU A 354 7.63 -0.98 17.34
CA LEU A 354 7.66 -2.45 17.40
C LEU A 354 7.28 -3.07 16.06
N ILE A 355 6.23 -2.57 15.39
CA ILE A 355 5.83 -3.03 14.07
C ILE A 355 6.96 -2.81 13.06
N MET A 356 7.65 -1.67 13.17
CA MET A 356 8.73 -1.24 12.27
C MET A 356 10.09 -1.84 12.58
N ASN A 357 10.24 -2.65 13.64
CA ASN A 357 11.53 -3.30 13.91
C ASN A 357 11.88 -4.29 12.80
N GLN A 358 13.18 -4.59 12.65
CA GLN A 358 13.70 -5.41 11.57
C GLN A 358 13.01 -6.78 11.45
N LYS A 359 12.83 -7.49 12.57
CA LYS A 359 12.17 -8.81 12.61
C LYS A 359 10.72 -8.74 12.07
N ASN A 360 9.94 -7.79 12.59
CA ASN A 360 8.52 -7.69 12.27
C ASN A 360 8.31 -7.15 10.85
N MET A 361 9.16 -6.21 10.42
CA MET A 361 9.14 -5.69 9.04
C MET A 361 9.49 -6.77 8.02
N ILE A 362 10.54 -7.57 8.26
CA ILE A 362 10.92 -8.66 7.36
C ILE A 362 9.81 -9.71 7.31
N ASN A 363 9.23 -10.10 8.45
CA ASN A 363 8.08 -11.01 8.47
C ASN A 363 6.89 -10.44 7.71
N GLY A 364 6.55 -9.18 7.95
CA GLY A 364 5.47 -8.50 7.24
C GLY A 364 5.71 -8.44 5.73
N ALA A 365 6.92 -8.05 5.31
CA ALA A 365 7.30 -8.00 3.90
C ALA A 365 7.20 -9.37 3.20
N ASN A 366 7.68 -10.43 3.86
CA ASN A 366 7.57 -11.79 3.33
C ASN A 366 6.12 -12.29 3.26
N TRP A 367 5.20 -11.75 4.07
CA TRP A 367 3.80 -12.14 4.07
C TRP A 367 2.89 -11.24 3.21
N THR A 368 3.30 -10.02 2.94
CA THR A 368 2.57 -9.07 2.09
C THR A 368 3.09 -9.03 0.66
N GLY A 369 4.34 -9.46 0.45
CA GLY A 369 5.07 -9.24 -0.79
C GLY A 369 5.52 -7.77 -0.98
N LEU A 370 5.31 -6.90 0.00
CA LEU A 370 5.77 -5.53 -0.05
C LEU A 370 7.29 -5.45 0.08
N VAL A 371 7.90 -4.41 -0.48
CA VAL A 371 9.30 -4.09 -0.23
C VAL A 371 9.41 -3.42 1.14
N PRO A 372 10.30 -3.86 2.04
CA PRO A 372 10.53 -3.15 3.29
C PRO A 372 10.94 -1.70 3.03
N PRO A 373 10.41 -0.73 3.79
CA PRO A 373 10.76 0.68 3.58
C PRO A 373 12.19 1.02 4.03
N VAL A 374 12.81 0.20 4.87
CA VAL A 374 14.17 0.41 5.41
C VAL A 374 15.19 -0.30 4.52
N ARG A 375 16.12 0.46 3.95
CA ARG A 375 17.05 0.00 2.91
C ARG A 375 17.98 -1.13 3.38
N SER A 376 18.50 -1.06 4.61
CA SER A 376 19.36 -2.10 5.18
C SER A 376 18.68 -3.46 5.30
N TYR A 377 17.34 -3.53 5.35
CA TYR A 377 16.61 -4.79 5.42
C TYR A 377 16.61 -5.56 4.09
N TRP A 378 16.88 -4.90 2.96
CA TRP A 378 16.87 -5.54 1.63
C TRP A 378 17.97 -6.59 1.44
N THR A 379 19.07 -6.46 2.19
CA THR A 379 20.21 -7.39 2.15
C THR A 379 20.25 -8.34 3.36
N ASP A 380 19.28 -8.23 4.27
CA ASP A 380 19.18 -9.14 5.41
C ASP A 380 18.90 -10.57 4.94
N LYS A 381 19.64 -11.53 5.51
CA LYS A 381 19.51 -12.94 5.12
C LYS A 381 18.12 -13.50 5.40
N ALA A 382 17.47 -13.08 6.51
CA ALA A 382 16.12 -13.51 6.83
C ALA A 382 15.10 -13.01 5.81
N TYR A 383 15.36 -11.84 5.18
CA TYR A 383 14.54 -11.35 4.08
C TYR A 383 14.87 -12.07 2.77
N THR A 384 16.15 -12.11 2.38
CA THR A 384 16.55 -12.63 1.07
C THR A 384 16.31 -14.13 0.90
N ASP A 385 16.41 -14.93 1.98
CA ASP A 385 16.17 -16.37 1.95
C ASP A 385 14.67 -16.72 1.81
N LEU A 386 13.78 -15.85 2.27
CA LEU A 386 12.33 -16.06 2.27
C LEU A 386 11.60 -15.15 1.28
N ALA A 387 12.31 -14.18 0.71
CA ALA A 387 11.70 -13.19 -0.18
C ALA A 387 11.00 -13.86 -1.37
N PRO A 388 9.84 -13.34 -1.74
CA PRO A 388 9.15 -13.76 -2.95
C PRO A 388 10.02 -13.64 -4.20
N PRO A 389 9.71 -14.40 -5.27
CA PRO A 389 10.40 -14.25 -6.56
C PRO A 389 10.41 -12.80 -7.03
N TYR A 390 11.54 -12.35 -7.58
CA TYR A 390 11.76 -11.00 -8.14
C TYR A 390 11.78 -9.86 -7.12
N GLN A 391 11.68 -10.12 -5.82
CA GLN A 391 11.58 -9.08 -4.80
C GLN A 391 12.80 -8.14 -4.80
N ALA A 392 14.00 -8.68 -5.01
CA ALA A 392 15.21 -7.87 -5.14
C ALA A 392 15.16 -6.93 -6.36
N GLN A 393 14.61 -7.40 -7.49
CA GLN A 393 14.42 -6.58 -8.69
C GLN A 393 13.42 -5.46 -8.43
N PHE A 394 12.29 -5.75 -7.79
CA PHE A 394 11.32 -4.74 -7.40
C PHE A 394 11.89 -3.74 -6.39
N ALA A 395 12.66 -4.19 -5.40
CA ALA A 395 13.33 -3.30 -4.44
C ALA A 395 14.31 -2.33 -5.13
N ASN A 396 15.06 -2.81 -6.12
CA ASN A 396 15.96 -1.95 -6.91
C ASN A 396 15.19 -0.87 -7.70
N LEU A 397 13.97 -1.16 -8.17
CA LEU A 397 13.14 -0.16 -8.84
C LEU A 397 12.69 0.96 -7.91
N LEU A 398 12.53 0.68 -6.61
CA LEU A 398 12.09 1.67 -5.63
C LEU A 398 13.03 2.87 -5.55
N ALA A 399 14.34 2.66 -5.73
CA ALA A 399 15.32 3.75 -5.69
C ALA A 399 15.08 4.83 -6.77
N GLU A 400 14.48 4.45 -7.90
CA GLU A 400 14.22 5.29 -9.06
C GLU A 400 12.73 5.64 -9.23
N SER A 401 11.87 5.07 -8.41
CA SER A 401 10.42 5.30 -8.47
C SER A 401 10.03 6.65 -7.87
N LYS A 402 8.88 7.16 -8.29
CA LYS A 402 8.34 8.45 -7.84
C LYS A 402 7.03 8.26 -7.10
N SER A 403 6.85 9.00 -6.03
CA SER A 403 5.58 9.12 -5.34
C SER A 403 4.60 9.99 -6.14
N VAL A 404 3.32 9.74 -5.98
CA VAL A 404 2.27 10.62 -6.47
C VAL A 404 2.17 11.88 -5.58
N PRO A 405 1.59 13.01 -6.06
CA PRO A 405 1.48 14.22 -5.26
C PRO A 405 0.67 13.99 -3.97
N ALA A 406 1.22 14.40 -2.84
CA ALA A 406 0.52 14.45 -1.57
C ALA A 406 -0.41 15.69 -1.54
N ASP A 407 -1.59 15.60 -2.14
CA ASP A 407 -2.62 16.66 -2.19
C ASP A 407 -4.01 16.07 -1.99
N ALA A 408 -4.86 16.76 -1.22
CA ALA A 408 -6.22 16.31 -0.91
C ALA A 408 -7.12 16.17 -2.16
N ASN A 409 -6.79 16.85 -3.27
CA ASN A 409 -7.51 16.74 -4.54
C ASN A 409 -6.86 15.71 -5.51
N TYR A 410 -5.80 15.00 -5.08
CA TYR A 410 -5.19 13.97 -5.92
C TYR A 410 -6.21 12.91 -6.36
N PRO A 411 -7.12 12.40 -5.50
CA PRO A 411 -8.15 11.45 -5.94
C PRO A 411 -9.05 11.97 -7.03
N VAL A 412 -9.37 13.28 -7.04
CA VAL A 412 -10.16 13.91 -8.11
C VAL A 412 -9.44 13.83 -9.45
N TRP A 413 -8.17 14.19 -9.47
CA TRP A 413 -7.32 14.10 -10.66
C TRP A 413 -7.14 12.66 -11.11
N ALA A 414 -6.88 11.76 -10.18
CA ALA A 414 -6.68 10.33 -10.41
C ALA A 414 -7.90 9.70 -11.10
N HIS A 415 -9.08 9.85 -10.52
CA HIS A 415 -10.32 9.32 -11.09
C HIS A 415 -10.63 9.92 -12.47
N ALA A 416 -10.34 11.20 -12.69
CA ALA A 416 -10.54 11.82 -14.00
C ALA A 416 -9.59 11.25 -15.07
N PHE A 417 -8.33 10.97 -14.70
CA PHE A 417 -7.37 10.37 -15.60
C PHE A 417 -7.72 8.92 -15.91
N GLU A 418 -8.13 8.15 -14.91
CA GLU A 418 -8.61 6.77 -15.07
C GLU A 418 -9.86 6.69 -15.92
N ALA A 419 -10.82 7.60 -15.75
CA ALA A 419 -12.01 7.66 -16.58
C ALA A 419 -11.66 7.99 -18.05
N ALA A 420 -10.64 8.82 -18.28
CA ALA A 420 -10.15 9.12 -19.62
C ALA A 420 -9.48 7.90 -20.28
N THR A 421 -8.68 7.13 -19.56
CA THR A 421 -8.08 5.89 -20.07
C THR A 421 -9.14 4.79 -20.28
N GLU A 422 -10.08 4.62 -19.36
CA GLU A 422 -11.22 3.69 -19.50
C GLU A 422 -12.05 3.96 -20.75
N ALA A 423 -12.36 5.22 -21.01
CA ALA A 423 -13.13 5.58 -22.21
C ALA A 423 -12.44 5.12 -23.50
N LEU A 424 -11.09 5.16 -23.56
CA LEU A 424 -10.30 4.71 -24.70
C LEU A 424 -10.17 3.18 -24.76
N VAL A 425 -10.19 2.51 -23.61
CA VAL A 425 -10.22 1.04 -23.56
C VAL A 425 -11.56 0.51 -24.07
N LEU A 426 -12.67 1.11 -23.62
CA LEU A 426 -14.02 0.66 -23.99
C LEU A 426 -14.42 1.12 -25.42
N LYS A 427 -13.92 2.28 -25.86
CA LYS A 427 -14.26 2.88 -27.17
C LYS A 427 -13.00 3.43 -27.83
N PRO A 428 -12.16 2.57 -28.44
CA PRO A 428 -10.86 2.99 -29.00
C PRO A 428 -10.97 3.94 -30.21
N GLN A 429 -12.18 4.11 -30.77
CA GLN A 429 -12.47 5.15 -31.74
C GLN A 429 -12.54 6.56 -31.15
N THR A 430 -12.69 6.70 -29.82
CA THR A 430 -12.62 8.00 -29.14
C THR A 430 -11.25 8.62 -29.40
N SER A 431 -11.23 9.92 -29.71
CA SER A 431 -9.96 10.63 -29.89
C SER A 431 -9.29 10.92 -28.55
N VAL A 432 -7.95 11.04 -28.56
CA VAL A 432 -7.21 11.47 -27.36
C VAL A 432 -7.64 12.88 -26.93
N ASP A 433 -7.97 13.76 -27.89
CA ASP A 433 -8.48 15.10 -27.59
C ASP A 433 -9.80 15.08 -26.82
N ASP A 434 -10.70 14.16 -27.16
CA ASP A 434 -11.97 14.04 -26.45
C ASP A 434 -11.77 13.46 -25.04
N ALA A 435 -10.86 12.51 -24.88
CA ALA A 435 -10.49 11.97 -23.56
C ALA A 435 -9.84 13.07 -22.68
N VAL A 436 -8.95 13.90 -23.24
CA VAL A 436 -8.36 15.06 -22.56
C VAL A 436 -9.42 16.09 -22.19
N LYS A 437 -10.37 16.42 -23.08
CA LYS A 437 -11.47 17.33 -22.76
C LYS A 437 -12.34 16.79 -21.62
N MET A 438 -12.63 15.50 -21.62
CA MET A 438 -13.38 14.84 -20.55
C MET A 438 -12.64 14.95 -19.22
N MET A 439 -11.36 14.61 -19.17
CA MET A 439 -10.51 14.75 -17.99
C MET A 439 -10.47 16.20 -17.49
N ARG A 440 -10.17 17.15 -18.38
CA ARG A 440 -10.16 18.59 -18.05
C ARG A 440 -11.48 19.03 -17.42
N LYS A 441 -12.61 18.70 -18.03
CA LYS A 441 -13.94 19.04 -17.50
C LYS A 441 -14.14 18.47 -16.09
N ALA A 442 -13.81 17.21 -15.89
CA ALA A 442 -13.99 16.54 -14.59
C ALA A 442 -13.15 17.21 -13.49
N VAL A 443 -11.86 17.44 -13.74
CA VAL A 443 -10.96 18.08 -12.75
C VAL A 443 -11.39 19.53 -12.52
N THR A 444 -11.66 20.32 -13.58
CA THR A 444 -12.04 21.72 -13.46
C THR A 444 -13.31 21.92 -12.62
N ASN A 445 -14.30 21.04 -12.79
CA ASN A 445 -15.56 21.13 -12.04
C ASN A 445 -15.39 20.96 -10.52
N GLN A 446 -14.33 20.26 -10.10
CA GLN A 446 -14.07 19.96 -8.68
C GLN A 446 -13.07 20.93 -8.04
N VAL A 447 -11.99 21.29 -8.76
CA VAL A 447 -10.90 22.08 -8.19
C VAL A 447 -10.92 23.56 -8.62
N GLY A 448 -11.69 23.92 -9.65
CA GLY A 448 -11.75 25.26 -10.24
C GLY A 448 -10.79 25.43 -11.44
N ALA A 449 -11.15 26.31 -12.38
CA ALA A 449 -10.39 26.55 -13.62
C ALA A 449 -9.02 27.20 -13.35
N ASP A 450 -8.90 28.01 -12.32
CA ASP A 450 -7.69 28.70 -11.89
C ASP A 450 -6.62 27.72 -11.39
N LYS A 451 -7.01 26.51 -10.97
CA LYS A 451 -6.14 25.42 -10.52
C LYS A 451 -5.68 24.47 -11.63
N ILE A 452 -6.01 24.75 -12.87
CA ILE A 452 -5.64 23.92 -14.02
C ILE A 452 -4.47 24.58 -14.76
N MET A 453 -3.46 23.76 -15.13
CA MET A 453 -2.39 24.20 -16.01
C MET A 453 -2.93 24.61 -17.39
N ALA A 454 -2.36 25.65 -17.98
CA ALA A 454 -2.59 25.94 -19.39
C ALA A 454 -2.16 24.73 -20.25
N ALA A 455 -2.87 24.51 -21.35
CA ALA A 455 -2.45 23.49 -22.32
C ALA A 455 -1.04 23.83 -22.87
N ARG A 456 -0.18 22.86 -22.94
CA ARG A 456 1.19 22.99 -23.48
C ARG A 456 1.33 22.28 -24.81
#